data_7cfa531360cee1c74792b1a97db3f6c8
#
_entry.id   7cfa531360cee1c74792b1a97db3f6c8
#
_cell.length_a   1.000
_cell.length_b   1.000
_cell.length_c   1.000
_cell.angle_alpha   90.00
_cell.angle_beta   90.00
_cell.angle_gamma   90.00
#
_symmetry.space_group_name_H-M   'P 1'
#
loop_
_entity.id
_entity.type
_entity.pdbx_description
1 polymer ?
#
loop_
_entity_poly.entity_id
_entity_poly.type
_entity_poly.pdbx_seq_one_letter_code
_entity_poly.pdbx_strand_id
1 'polypeptide(L)'
;MNPSNLNQIPVDENKPDKNFIDIDILKSPMKYEILSLLNDNEMSFEDIVENTSKSKTSISIHLKSLREIGLVDFKLNPNDNRKKIFFINTKTYNKAKKISENKMEEIIEEFIKNEDLKSNIKIITTLKAILHLYNIEISPVLKSIGNYMGKELSLQLHDEDLKKYTENIKRHWYENKLGELNFNIDEDIKITCKNCFECKNTPITGKSSCDIVNGIFKGLFENYFNFKLKIIESKCYSMGDDECLFELTPY
;
A
#
# COMPACT_ATOMS: atom_id res chain seq x y z
N MET A 1 -1.56 21.70 55.37
CA MET A 1 -1.48 22.53 54.17
C MET A 1 -1.60 21.65 52.96
N ASN A 2 -2.67 21.81 52.21
CA ASN A 2 -3.10 20.94 51.09
C ASN A 2 -2.41 21.35 49.81
N PRO A 3 -1.81 20.45 49.03
CA PRO A 3 -1.33 20.75 47.66
C PRO A 3 -2.35 20.25 46.63
N SER A 4 -3.37 21.04 46.38
CA SER A 4 -4.31 20.79 45.29
C SER A 4 -4.59 22.12 44.60
N ASN A 5 -3.83 22.37 43.52
CA ASN A 5 -4.20 23.26 42.42
C ASN A 5 -3.26 23.01 41.24
N LEU A 6 -3.49 21.92 40.50
CA LEU A 6 -3.01 21.77 39.12
C LEU A 6 -4.16 22.26 38.23
N ASN A 7 -3.94 23.43 37.62
CA ASN A 7 -4.79 24.04 36.63
C ASN A 7 -5.17 23.04 35.54
N GLN A 8 -6.43 22.61 35.52
CA GLN A 8 -7.00 21.96 34.36
C GLN A 8 -7.21 23.00 33.27
N ILE A 9 -6.43 22.87 32.22
CA ILE A 9 -6.65 23.59 30.96
C ILE A 9 -7.92 22.96 30.35
N PRO A 10 -8.96 23.75 30.01
CA PRO A 10 -10.18 23.20 29.40
C PRO A 10 -9.83 22.61 28.02
N VAL A 11 -10.10 21.34 27.82
CA VAL A 11 -10.00 20.67 26.53
C VAL A 11 -11.21 21.10 25.70
N ASP A 12 -11.00 21.81 24.62
CA ASP A 12 -11.99 22.18 23.63
C ASP A 12 -12.34 20.92 22.81
N GLU A 13 -13.47 20.29 23.13
CA GLU A 13 -13.94 19.02 22.52
C GLU A 13 -14.26 19.12 21.00
N ASN A 14 -14.21 20.32 20.41
CA ASN A 14 -14.51 20.55 18.99
C ASN A 14 -13.28 20.81 18.11
N LYS A 15 -12.07 20.75 18.66
CA LYS A 15 -10.86 20.73 17.82
C LYS A 15 -10.47 19.30 17.49
N PRO A 16 -10.26 18.95 16.20
CA PRO A 16 -9.69 17.65 15.87
C PRO A 16 -8.38 17.48 16.64
N ASP A 17 -8.29 16.37 17.37
CA ASP A 17 -7.17 16.06 18.25
C ASP A 17 -5.85 16.20 17.46
N LYS A 18 -5.11 17.28 17.68
CA LYS A 18 -3.81 17.56 17.03
C LYS A 18 -2.74 16.51 17.32
N ASN A 19 -3.09 15.50 18.11
CA ASN A 19 -2.25 14.37 18.46
C ASN A 19 -2.36 13.16 17.49
N PHE A 20 -3.24 13.22 16.48
CA PHE A 20 -3.21 12.29 15.37
C PHE A 20 -2.07 12.72 14.43
N ILE A 21 -0.91 12.12 14.64
CA ILE A 21 0.11 12.13 13.58
C ILE A 21 -0.49 11.27 12.47
N ASP A 22 -1.01 11.98 11.49
CA ASP A 22 -1.60 11.35 10.31
C ASP A 22 -0.52 10.46 9.68
N ILE A 23 -0.77 9.15 9.64
CA ILE A 23 0.10 8.17 8.98
C ILE A 23 0.31 8.59 7.52
N ASP A 24 -0.59 9.40 6.96
CA ASP A 24 -0.44 10.04 5.66
C ASP A 24 0.83 10.90 5.50
N ILE A 25 1.53 11.20 6.57
CA ILE A 25 2.80 11.95 6.54
C ILE A 25 3.95 11.10 6.03
N LEU A 26 3.92 9.82 6.37
CA LEU A 26 4.88 8.85 5.82
C LEU A 26 4.53 8.44 4.38
N LYS A 27 3.40 8.91 3.83
CA LYS A 27 2.96 8.66 2.44
C LYS A 27 3.79 9.39 1.38
N SER A 28 4.65 10.31 1.76
CA SER A 28 5.55 10.97 0.83
C SER A 28 6.92 10.31 0.91
N PRO A 29 7.40 9.62 -0.14
CA PRO A 29 8.76 9.07 -0.17
C PRO A 29 9.81 10.11 0.20
N MET A 30 9.56 11.38 -0.19
CA MET A 30 10.44 12.50 0.13
C MET A 30 10.45 12.84 1.63
N LYS A 31 9.31 12.79 2.31
CA LYS A 31 9.27 13.01 3.76
C LYS A 31 10.01 11.90 4.50
N TYR A 32 9.84 10.66 4.04
CA TYR A 32 10.57 9.53 4.60
C TYR A 32 12.08 9.67 4.39
N GLU A 33 12.53 10.07 3.20
CA GLU A 33 13.93 10.31 2.88
C GLU A 33 14.54 11.42 3.78
N ILE A 34 13.83 12.53 3.95
CA ILE A 34 14.23 13.60 4.87
C ILE A 34 14.33 13.12 6.31
N LEU A 35 13.33 12.36 6.80
CA LEU A 35 13.34 11.82 8.16
C LEU A 35 14.47 10.80 8.35
N SER A 36 14.76 9.98 7.35
CA SER A 36 15.88 9.03 7.39
C SER A 36 17.22 9.76 7.52
N LEU A 37 17.45 10.78 6.71
CA LEU A 37 18.66 11.61 6.81
C LEU A 37 18.80 12.27 8.18
N LEU A 38 17.71 12.83 8.70
CA LEU A 38 17.71 13.51 10.01
C LEU A 38 17.75 12.54 11.20
N ASN A 39 17.46 11.25 10.99
CA ASN A 39 17.58 10.22 12.02
C ASN A 39 19.05 9.97 12.40
N ASP A 40 19.94 10.07 11.45
CA ASP A 40 21.36 9.82 11.65
C ASP A 40 22.10 11.06 12.16
N ASN A 41 21.73 12.25 11.67
CA ASN A 41 22.38 13.50 12.04
C ASN A 41 21.46 14.71 11.91
N GLU A 42 21.72 15.74 12.73
CA GLU A 42 21.16 17.07 12.48
C GLU A 42 21.80 17.70 11.23
N MET A 43 20.99 18.29 10.35
CA MET A 43 21.48 18.77 9.05
C MET A 43 21.04 20.20 8.75
N SER A 44 21.85 20.95 8.01
CA SER A 44 21.44 22.23 7.44
C SER A 44 20.45 22.01 6.28
N PHE A 45 19.76 23.08 5.86
CA PHE A 45 18.88 23.04 4.69
C PHE A 45 19.64 22.64 3.42
N GLU A 46 20.85 23.19 3.26
CA GLU A 46 21.72 22.92 2.13
C GLU A 46 22.13 21.44 2.08
N ASP A 47 22.52 20.87 3.22
CA ASP A 47 22.92 19.46 3.32
C ASP A 47 21.75 18.52 2.95
N ILE A 48 20.52 18.84 3.41
CA ILE A 48 19.33 18.05 3.06
C ILE A 48 19.07 18.11 1.55
N VAL A 49 19.18 19.31 0.94
CA VAL A 49 19.01 19.47 -0.52
C VAL A 49 20.05 18.68 -1.30
N GLU A 50 21.30 18.73 -0.87
CA GLU A 50 22.42 18.03 -1.52
C GLU A 50 22.26 16.50 -1.45
N ASN A 51 21.88 15.97 -0.28
CA ASN A 51 21.72 14.53 -0.07
C ASN A 51 20.46 13.94 -0.70
N THR A 52 19.42 14.73 -0.96
CA THR A 52 18.16 14.26 -1.58
C THR A 52 18.14 14.43 -3.10
N SER A 53 19.07 15.15 -3.70
CA SER A 53 19.09 15.46 -5.15
C SER A 53 17.79 16.09 -5.67
N LYS A 54 17.06 16.82 -4.82
CA LYS A 54 15.79 17.49 -5.13
C LYS A 54 15.91 19.01 -5.13
N SER A 55 14.89 19.66 -5.72
CA SER A 55 14.87 21.13 -5.74
C SER A 55 14.71 21.72 -4.34
N LYS A 56 15.32 22.87 -4.09
CA LYS A 56 15.18 23.64 -2.85
C LYS A 56 13.72 23.89 -2.48
N THR A 57 12.88 24.19 -3.49
CA THR A 57 11.45 24.45 -3.30
C THR A 57 10.73 23.20 -2.78
N SER A 58 11.01 22.03 -3.36
CA SER A 58 10.41 20.77 -2.92
C SER A 58 10.79 20.44 -1.47
N ILE A 59 12.08 20.52 -1.13
CA ILE A 59 12.56 20.25 0.23
C ILE A 59 11.95 21.24 1.24
N SER A 60 11.85 22.53 0.89
CA SER A 60 11.23 23.55 1.75
C SER A 60 9.77 23.22 2.08
N ILE A 61 8.99 22.77 1.09
CA ILE A 61 7.58 22.38 1.27
C ILE A 61 7.48 21.18 2.23
N HIS A 62 8.30 20.13 2.01
CA HIS A 62 8.26 18.94 2.84
C HIS A 62 8.74 19.20 4.26
N LEU A 63 9.82 19.97 4.47
CA LEU A 63 10.28 20.37 5.79
C LEU A 63 9.24 21.22 6.53
N LYS A 64 8.57 22.16 5.82
CA LYS A 64 7.47 22.93 6.40
C LYS A 64 6.36 22.01 6.89
N SER A 65 5.90 21.08 6.05
CA SER A 65 4.88 20.11 6.40
C SER A 65 5.28 19.23 7.59
N LEU A 66 6.53 18.71 7.63
CA LEU A 66 7.04 17.92 8.74
C LEU A 66 7.11 18.71 10.06
N ARG A 67 7.36 20.01 9.98
CA ARG A 67 7.35 20.90 11.15
C ARG A 67 5.94 21.22 11.65
N GLU A 68 5.00 21.46 10.75
CA GLU A 68 3.60 21.72 11.11
C GLU A 68 3.00 20.60 11.93
N ILE A 69 3.43 19.38 11.73
CA ILE A 69 3.02 18.19 12.50
C ILE A 69 3.97 17.87 13.66
N GLY A 70 5.02 18.65 13.85
CA GLY A 70 5.94 18.52 14.97
C GLY A 70 6.91 17.34 14.89
N LEU A 71 7.10 16.68 13.73
CA LEU A 71 8.09 15.60 13.56
C LEU A 71 9.51 16.13 13.40
N VAL A 72 9.66 17.30 12.80
CA VAL A 72 10.95 17.99 12.61
C VAL A 72 10.86 19.35 13.23
N ASP A 73 11.97 19.83 13.78
CA ASP A 73 12.13 21.21 14.21
C ASP A 73 13.49 21.72 13.77
N PHE A 74 13.80 22.98 14.04
CA PHE A 74 15.10 23.56 13.73
C PHE A 74 15.61 24.44 14.87
N LYS A 75 16.93 24.56 14.94
CA LYS A 75 17.64 25.55 15.72
C LYS A 75 18.50 26.43 14.81
N LEU A 76 18.87 27.62 15.27
CA LEU A 76 19.80 28.46 14.52
C LEU A 76 21.24 27.93 14.67
N ASN A 77 22.00 28.00 13.59
CA ASN A 77 23.42 27.61 13.64
C ASN A 77 24.17 28.58 14.55
N PRO A 78 24.91 28.09 15.57
CA PRO A 78 25.64 28.95 16.49
C PRO A 78 26.69 29.86 15.81
N ASN A 79 27.21 29.43 14.66
CA ASN A 79 28.24 30.15 13.91
C ASN A 79 27.68 31.08 12.82
N ASP A 80 26.39 30.91 12.44
CA ASP A 80 25.71 31.76 11.48
C ASP A 80 24.19 31.73 11.75
N ASN A 81 23.68 32.68 12.48
CA ASN A 81 22.28 32.80 12.89
C ASN A 81 21.27 32.90 11.71
N ARG A 82 21.75 33.06 10.47
CA ARG A 82 20.90 33.03 9.28
C ARG A 82 20.61 31.62 8.81
N LYS A 83 21.41 30.63 9.23
CA LYS A 83 21.29 29.23 8.86
C LYS A 83 20.49 28.45 9.90
N LYS A 84 19.61 27.57 9.43
CA LYS A 84 18.80 26.64 10.22
C LYS A 84 19.42 25.26 10.18
N ILE A 85 19.52 24.62 11.34
CA ILE A 85 19.88 23.21 11.49
C ILE A 85 18.62 22.46 11.90
N PHE A 86 18.18 21.54 11.06
CA PHE A 86 16.99 20.74 11.27
C PHE A 86 17.32 19.46 12.05
N PHE A 87 16.38 19.01 12.88
CA PHE A 87 16.50 17.79 13.67
C PHE A 87 15.14 17.16 13.90
N ILE A 88 15.13 15.85 14.21
CA ILE A 88 13.91 15.13 14.54
C ILE A 88 13.46 15.47 15.96
N ASN A 89 12.19 15.81 16.12
CA ASN A 89 11.56 15.85 17.44
C ASN A 89 11.32 14.39 17.92
N THR A 90 12.28 13.88 18.69
CA THR A 90 12.33 12.48 19.10
C THR A 90 11.09 12.02 19.86
N LYS A 91 10.44 12.88 20.65
CA LYS A 91 9.21 12.52 21.38
C LYS A 91 8.05 12.25 20.42
N THR A 92 7.84 13.12 19.46
CA THR A 92 6.76 13.02 18.48
C THR A 92 7.05 11.89 17.49
N TYR A 93 8.29 11.76 17.02
CA TYR A 93 8.73 10.69 16.13
C TYR A 93 8.57 9.30 16.74
N ASN A 94 9.03 9.10 17.99
CA ASN A 94 8.90 7.82 18.68
C ASN A 94 7.45 7.44 18.96
N LYS A 95 6.57 8.41 19.23
CA LYS A 95 5.13 8.16 19.36
C LYS A 95 4.53 7.70 18.03
N ALA A 96 4.88 8.35 16.91
CA ALA A 96 4.42 7.97 15.57
C ALA A 96 4.93 6.57 15.17
N LYS A 97 6.22 6.30 15.41
CA LYS A 97 6.84 5.00 15.17
C LYS A 97 6.13 3.89 15.93
N LYS A 98 5.87 4.09 17.22
CA LYS A 98 5.17 3.10 18.05
C LYS A 98 3.74 2.82 17.57
N ILE A 99 3.01 3.84 17.10
CA ILE A 99 1.66 3.65 16.52
C ILE A 99 1.74 2.81 15.23
N SER A 100 2.75 3.05 14.39
CA SER A 100 2.97 2.26 13.18
C SER A 100 3.34 0.81 13.48
N GLU A 101 4.20 0.58 14.48
CA GLU A 101 4.58 -0.75 14.96
C GLU A 101 3.36 -1.51 15.52
N ASN A 102 2.54 -0.88 16.35
CA ASN A 102 1.32 -1.50 16.87
C ASN A 102 0.36 -1.91 15.76
N LYS A 103 0.13 -1.04 14.75
CA LYS A 103 -0.71 -1.38 13.59
C LYS A 103 -0.14 -2.53 12.76
N MET A 104 1.17 -2.59 12.62
CA MET A 104 1.84 -3.71 11.94
C MET A 104 1.63 -5.02 12.72
N GLU A 105 1.75 -4.99 14.04
CA GLU A 105 1.49 -6.15 14.92
C GLU A 105 0.03 -6.61 14.78
N GLU A 106 -0.95 -5.70 14.82
CA GLU A 106 -2.36 -6.01 14.62
C GLU A 106 -2.62 -6.71 13.28
N ILE A 107 -2.05 -6.16 12.18
CA ILE A 107 -2.15 -6.76 10.83
C ILE A 107 -1.55 -8.17 10.83
N ILE A 108 -0.36 -8.34 11.37
CA ILE A 108 0.32 -9.64 11.41
C ILE A 108 -0.52 -10.64 12.21
N GLU A 109 -1.01 -10.26 13.39
CA GLU A 109 -1.84 -11.12 14.22
C GLU A 109 -3.12 -11.56 13.51
N GLU A 110 -3.81 -10.63 12.84
CA GLU A 110 -5.04 -10.93 12.10
C GLU A 110 -4.77 -11.96 10.99
N PHE A 111 -3.73 -11.76 10.18
CA PHE A 111 -3.41 -12.69 9.10
C PHE A 111 -2.87 -14.04 9.60
N ILE A 112 -2.07 -14.08 10.66
CA ILE A 112 -1.54 -15.33 11.21
C ILE A 112 -2.63 -16.17 11.86
N LYS A 113 -3.59 -15.55 12.55
CA LYS A 113 -4.73 -16.24 13.18
C LYS A 113 -5.77 -16.76 12.19
N ASN A 114 -5.75 -16.28 10.94
CA ASN A 114 -6.69 -16.74 9.92
C ASN A 114 -6.36 -18.15 9.44
N GLU A 115 -7.09 -19.15 9.92
CA GLU A 115 -6.86 -20.58 9.61
C GLU A 115 -7.25 -20.97 8.19
N ASP A 116 -8.10 -20.18 7.51
CA ASP A 116 -8.58 -20.46 6.15
C ASP A 116 -7.53 -20.24 5.07
N LEU A 117 -6.48 -19.47 5.36
CA LEU A 117 -5.41 -19.16 4.40
C LEU A 117 -4.25 -20.15 4.47
N LYS A 118 -3.77 -20.59 3.30
CA LYS A 118 -2.49 -21.31 3.22
C LYS A 118 -1.33 -20.41 3.65
N SER A 119 -0.27 -20.97 4.22
CA SER A 119 0.86 -20.22 4.78
C SER A 119 1.53 -19.25 3.78
N ASN A 120 1.68 -19.67 2.51
CA ASN A 120 2.25 -18.83 1.47
C ASN A 120 1.36 -17.63 1.12
N ILE A 121 0.04 -17.82 1.12
CA ILE A 121 -0.93 -16.73 0.91
C ILE A 121 -0.87 -15.75 2.08
N LYS A 122 -0.82 -16.25 3.32
CA LYS A 122 -0.65 -15.40 4.52
C LYS A 122 0.57 -14.49 4.41
N ILE A 123 1.71 -15.04 4.01
CA ILE A 123 2.95 -14.25 3.86
C ILE A 123 2.77 -13.13 2.83
N ILE A 124 2.22 -13.44 1.65
CA ILE A 124 2.05 -12.46 0.57
C ILE A 124 1.07 -11.35 0.96
N THR A 125 -0.08 -11.73 1.54
CA THR A 125 -1.11 -10.75 1.94
C THR A 125 -0.64 -9.89 3.11
N THR A 126 0.06 -10.47 4.10
CA THR A 126 0.65 -9.72 5.21
C THR A 126 1.71 -8.73 4.70
N LEU A 127 2.63 -9.20 3.85
CA LEU A 127 3.66 -8.34 3.26
C LEU A 127 3.04 -7.17 2.48
N LYS A 128 2.04 -7.45 1.65
CA LYS A 128 1.33 -6.43 0.88
C LYS A 128 0.64 -5.41 1.79
N ALA A 129 -0.04 -5.85 2.84
CA ALA A 129 -0.71 -4.98 3.80
C ALA A 129 0.30 -4.08 4.55
N ILE A 130 1.44 -4.63 4.97
CA ILE A 130 2.51 -3.88 5.63
C ILE A 130 3.14 -2.85 4.67
N LEU A 131 3.47 -3.24 3.44
CA LEU A 131 4.01 -2.31 2.45
C LEU A 131 3.03 -1.17 2.16
N HIS A 132 1.73 -1.49 2.08
CA HIS A 132 0.69 -0.48 1.94
C HIS A 132 0.59 0.44 3.17
N LEU A 133 0.74 -0.08 4.40
CA LEU A 133 0.81 0.73 5.62
C LEU A 133 1.96 1.75 5.58
N TYR A 134 3.10 1.35 5.01
CA TYR A 134 4.26 2.25 4.81
C TYR A 134 4.18 3.07 3.52
N ASN A 135 3.07 3.00 2.78
CA ASN A 135 2.84 3.71 1.50
C ASN A 135 3.89 3.44 0.43
N ILE A 136 4.44 2.25 0.44
CA ILE A 136 5.29 1.77 -0.63
C ILE A 136 4.37 1.27 -1.74
N GLU A 137 4.31 2.03 -2.84
CA GLU A 137 3.49 1.68 -4.01
C GLU A 137 4.14 0.55 -4.81
N ILE A 138 3.61 -0.65 -4.66
CA ILE A 138 4.13 -1.87 -5.32
C ILE A 138 3.18 -2.42 -6.38
N SER A 139 1.99 -1.83 -6.58
CA SER A 139 0.99 -2.31 -7.53
C SER A 139 1.54 -2.52 -8.95
N PRO A 140 2.34 -1.61 -9.54
CA PRO A 140 2.90 -1.83 -10.88
C PRO A 140 3.80 -3.07 -10.94
N VAL A 141 4.58 -3.32 -9.87
CA VAL A 141 5.48 -4.48 -9.79
C VAL A 141 4.66 -5.76 -9.67
N LEU A 142 3.65 -5.79 -8.80
CA LEU A 142 2.77 -6.95 -8.61
C LEU A 142 1.99 -7.28 -9.89
N LYS A 143 1.46 -6.29 -10.60
CA LYS A 143 0.81 -6.46 -11.90
C LYS A 143 1.77 -7.03 -12.94
N SER A 144 3.01 -6.57 -12.95
CA SER A 144 4.05 -7.09 -13.85
C SER A 144 4.37 -8.55 -13.54
N ILE A 145 4.61 -8.89 -12.27
CA ILE A 145 4.83 -10.27 -11.83
C ILE A 145 3.66 -11.15 -12.24
N GLY A 146 2.43 -10.72 -11.93
CA GLY A 146 1.22 -11.45 -12.33
C GLY A 146 1.14 -11.66 -13.84
N ASN A 147 1.49 -10.66 -14.65
CA ASN A 147 1.46 -10.79 -16.11
C ASN A 147 2.45 -11.87 -16.63
N TYR A 148 3.66 -11.92 -16.08
CA TYR A 148 4.62 -12.98 -16.43
C TYR A 148 4.11 -14.36 -16.00
N MET A 149 3.58 -14.49 -14.78
CA MET A 149 2.97 -15.73 -14.31
C MET A 149 1.80 -16.16 -15.20
N GLY A 150 0.94 -15.23 -15.59
CA GLY A 150 -0.19 -15.49 -16.46
C GLY A 150 0.22 -16.00 -17.84
N LYS A 151 1.29 -15.46 -18.41
CA LYS A 151 1.83 -15.95 -19.70
C LYS A 151 2.32 -17.40 -19.61
N GLU A 152 3.06 -17.73 -18.56
CA GLU A 152 3.54 -19.11 -18.33
C GLU A 152 2.39 -20.08 -18.07
N LEU A 153 1.40 -19.67 -17.27
CA LEU A 153 0.19 -20.45 -17.03
C LEU A 153 -0.63 -20.65 -18.32
N SER A 154 -0.68 -19.63 -19.16
CA SER A 154 -1.36 -19.75 -20.47
C SER A 154 -0.82 -20.88 -21.33
N LEU A 155 0.49 -21.07 -21.34
CA LEU A 155 1.14 -22.17 -22.09
C LEU A 155 0.78 -23.54 -21.52
N GLN A 156 0.67 -23.64 -20.18
CA GLN A 156 0.35 -24.90 -19.49
C GLN A 156 -1.13 -25.27 -19.60
N LEU A 157 -2.01 -24.28 -19.62
CA LEU A 157 -3.46 -24.48 -19.62
C LEU A 157 -4.09 -24.38 -21.00
N HIS A 158 -3.28 -24.17 -22.04
CA HIS A 158 -3.73 -23.89 -23.40
C HIS A 158 -4.67 -24.96 -23.95
N ASP A 159 -5.70 -24.51 -24.64
CA ASP A 159 -6.56 -25.29 -25.50
C ASP A 159 -7.03 -24.37 -26.65
N GLU A 160 -7.13 -24.88 -27.85
CA GLU A 160 -7.59 -24.10 -29.02
C GLU A 160 -9.04 -23.63 -28.87
N ASP A 161 -9.86 -24.40 -28.13
CA ASP A 161 -11.20 -24.01 -27.76
C ASP A 161 -11.21 -23.12 -26.53
N LEU A 162 -11.64 -21.87 -26.72
CA LEU A 162 -11.69 -20.87 -25.63
C LEU A 162 -12.52 -21.32 -24.40
N LYS A 163 -13.61 -22.11 -24.63
CA LYS A 163 -14.40 -22.64 -23.51
C LYS A 163 -13.59 -23.64 -22.70
N LYS A 164 -12.89 -24.55 -23.35
CA LYS A 164 -12.01 -25.50 -22.66
C LYS A 164 -10.85 -24.80 -21.98
N TYR A 165 -10.26 -23.81 -22.62
CA TYR A 165 -9.21 -22.99 -22.02
C TYR A 165 -9.68 -22.33 -20.73
N THR A 166 -10.85 -21.68 -20.73
CA THR A 166 -11.42 -21.08 -19.53
C THR A 166 -11.79 -22.10 -18.46
N GLU A 167 -12.28 -23.28 -18.82
CA GLU A 167 -12.52 -24.37 -17.87
C GLU A 167 -11.21 -24.91 -17.26
N ASN A 168 -10.12 -24.99 -18.03
CA ASN A 168 -8.79 -25.32 -17.50
C ASN A 168 -8.32 -24.29 -16.48
N ILE A 169 -8.53 -22.98 -16.75
CA ILE A 169 -8.21 -21.91 -15.83
C ILE A 169 -9.05 -22.02 -14.54
N LYS A 170 -10.37 -22.23 -14.65
CA LYS A 170 -11.26 -22.42 -13.48
C LYS A 170 -10.79 -23.57 -12.61
N ARG A 171 -10.50 -24.71 -13.21
CA ARG A 171 -10.04 -25.90 -12.51
C ARG A 171 -8.72 -25.62 -11.78
N HIS A 172 -7.74 -25.02 -12.48
CA HIS A 172 -6.45 -24.64 -11.89
C HIS A 172 -6.63 -23.71 -10.68
N TRP A 173 -7.51 -22.70 -10.81
CA TRP A 173 -7.80 -21.75 -9.72
C TRP A 173 -8.39 -22.44 -8.50
N TYR A 174 -9.39 -23.28 -8.72
CA TYR A 174 -10.07 -24.02 -7.65
C TYR A 174 -9.14 -25.02 -6.93
N GLU A 175 -8.41 -25.84 -7.70
CA GLU A 175 -7.49 -26.84 -7.16
C GLU A 175 -6.36 -26.21 -6.33
N ASN A 176 -5.89 -25.02 -6.72
CA ASN A 176 -4.87 -24.28 -5.99
C ASN A 176 -5.43 -23.38 -4.89
N LYS A 177 -6.74 -23.38 -4.64
CA LYS A 177 -7.43 -22.55 -3.63
C LYS A 177 -7.21 -21.06 -3.82
N LEU A 178 -7.15 -20.59 -5.07
CA LEU A 178 -6.98 -19.18 -5.42
C LEU A 178 -8.32 -18.42 -5.48
N GLY A 179 -9.43 -19.14 -5.46
CA GLY A 179 -10.80 -18.63 -5.55
C GLY A 179 -11.65 -19.44 -6.50
N GLU A 180 -12.85 -18.96 -6.76
CA GLU A 180 -13.83 -19.57 -7.65
C GLU A 180 -14.09 -18.61 -8.81
N LEU A 181 -13.73 -19.01 -10.03
CA LEU A 181 -13.89 -18.19 -11.22
C LEU A 181 -15.18 -18.51 -11.97
N ASN A 182 -15.78 -17.45 -12.53
CA ASN A 182 -16.77 -17.58 -13.57
C ASN A 182 -16.43 -16.62 -14.72
N PHE A 183 -16.57 -17.10 -15.96
CA PHE A 183 -16.28 -16.34 -17.17
C PHE A 183 -17.58 -16.05 -17.92
N ASN A 184 -17.78 -14.79 -18.27
CA ASN A 184 -18.74 -14.39 -19.29
C ASN A 184 -17.93 -13.87 -20.49
N ILE A 185 -18.10 -14.52 -21.64
CA ILE A 185 -17.36 -14.26 -22.87
C ILE A 185 -18.40 -13.94 -23.95
N ASP A 186 -18.86 -12.68 -23.95
CA ASP A 186 -19.72 -12.15 -24.99
C ASP A 186 -18.91 -11.16 -25.86
N GLU A 187 -19.29 -9.87 -25.88
CA GLU A 187 -18.53 -8.82 -26.56
C GLU A 187 -17.22 -8.48 -25.81
N ASP A 188 -17.27 -8.51 -24.48
CA ASP A 188 -16.13 -8.33 -23.59
C ASP A 188 -15.93 -9.57 -22.71
N ILE A 189 -14.70 -9.80 -22.29
CA ILE A 189 -14.42 -10.87 -21.31
C ILE A 189 -14.58 -10.31 -19.91
N LYS A 190 -15.57 -10.87 -19.18
CA LYS A 190 -15.77 -10.56 -17.76
C LYS A 190 -15.46 -11.77 -16.92
N ILE A 191 -14.61 -11.57 -15.91
CA ILE A 191 -14.16 -12.62 -14.99
C ILE A 191 -14.60 -12.23 -13.59
N THR A 192 -15.52 -13.01 -13.00
CA THR A 192 -15.82 -12.88 -11.57
C THR A 192 -14.99 -13.86 -10.78
N CYS A 193 -14.49 -13.43 -9.61
CA CYS A 193 -13.74 -14.25 -8.69
C CYS A 193 -14.34 -14.15 -7.29
N LYS A 194 -14.95 -15.25 -6.83
CA LYS A 194 -15.38 -15.41 -5.44
C LYS A 194 -14.24 -16.01 -4.61
N ASN A 195 -14.21 -15.68 -3.33
CA ASN A 195 -13.18 -16.17 -2.42
C ASN A 195 -11.75 -15.88 -2.90
N CYS A 196 -11.54 -14.72 -3.54
CA CYS A 196 -10.25 -14.32 -4.11
C CYS A 196 -9.15 -14.34 -3.04
N PHE A 197 -8.06 -15.10 -3.32
CA PHE A 197 -6.96 -15.28 -2.36
C PHE A 197 -6.24 -13.98 -2.01
N GLU A 198 -6.24 -13.01 -2.94
CA GLU A 198 -5.48 -11.78 -2.78
C GLU A 198 -6.19 -10.73 -1.92
N CYS A 199 -7.53 -10.72 -1.89
CA CYS A 199 -8.28 -9.63 -1.28
C CYS A 199 -9.44 -10.02 -0.35
N LYS A 200 -9.91 -11.27 -0.34
CA LYS A 200 -11.08 -11.68 0.48
C LYS A 200 -10.95 -11.32 1.96
N ASN A 201 -9.74 -11.44 2.50
CA ASN A 201 -9.46 -11.21 3.91
C ASN A 201 -8.63 -9.92 4.14
N THR A 202 -8.63 -9.00 3.17
CA THR A 202 -7.97 -7.71 3.35
C THR A 202 -8.94 -6.67 3.90
N PRO A 203 -8.45 -5.68 4.66
CA PRO A 203 -9.29 -4.57 5.13
C PRO A 203 -9.97 -3.84 3.96
N ILE A 204 -11.19 -3.34 4.21
CA ILE A 204 -11.89 -2.49 3.24
C ILE A 204 -11.18 -1.14 3.19
N THR A 205 -10.57 -0.83 2.06
CA THR A 205 -9.82 0.40 1.81
C THR A 205 -10.51 1.36 0.83
N GLY A 206 -11.60 0.91 0.21
CA GLY A 206 -12.29 1.63 -0.87
C GLY A 206 -11.54 1.63 -2.21
N LYS A 207 -10.45 0.85 -2.33
CA LYS A 207 -9.67 0.71 -3.56
C LYS A 207 -9.48 -0.76 -3.90
N SER A 208 -9.36 -1.07 -5.19
CA SER A 208 -9.01 -2.42 -5.62
C SER A 208 -7.63 -2.83 -5.13
N SER A 209 -7.45 -4.12 -4.82
CA SER A 209 -6.18 -4.63 -4.30
C SER A 209 -5.73 -5.95 -4.95
N CYS A 210 -6.35 -6.38 -6.03
CA CYS A 210 -6.01 -7.62 -6.72
C CYS A 210 -4.98 -7.40 -7.85
N ASP A 211 -3.80 -6.87 -7.50
CA ASP A 211 -2.78 -6.51 -8.48
C ASP A 211 -2.15 -7.73 -9.16
N ILE A 212 -1.85 -8.79 -8.40
CA ILE A 212 -1.29 -10.03 -8.92
C ILE A 212 -2.32 -10.73 -9.81
N VAL A 213 -3.56 -10.89 -9.32
CA VAL A 213 -4.67 -11.52 -10.05
C VAL A 213 -4.97 -10.76 -11.34
N ASN A 214 -5.02 -9.42 -11.28
CA ASN A 214 -5.17 -8.55 -12.44
C ASN A 214 -4.07 -8.83 -13.49
N GLY A 215 -2.82 -8.88 -13.03
CA GLY A 215 -1.68 -9.21 -13.89
C GLY A 215 -1.80 -10.61 -14.50
N ILE A 216 -2.16 -11.63 -13.71
CA ILE A 216 -2.29 -13.01 -14.20
C ILE A 216 -3.36 -13.10 -15.29
N PHE A 217 -4.54 -12.53 -15.07
CA PHE A 217 -5.59 -12.55 -16.10
C PHE A 217 -5.14 -11.83 -17.37
N LYS A 218 -4.44 -10.69 -17.22
CA LYS A 218 -3.84 -10.00 -18.36
C LYS A 218 -2.87 -10.90 -19.13
N GLY A 219 -1.97 -11.58 -18.44
CA GLY A 219 -0.99 -12.47 -19.05
C GLY A 219 -1.61 -13.67 -19.73
N LEU A 220 -2.59 -14.33 -19.11
CA LEU A 220 -3.36 -15.45 -19.64
C LEU A 220 -3.99 -15.11 -20.99
N PHE A 221 -4.74 -14.03 -21.06
CA PHE A 221 -5.53 -13.69 -22.25
C PHE A 221 -4.73 -12.92 -23.29
N GLU A 222 -3.74 -12.09 -22.94
CA GLU A 222 -2.82 -11.51 -23.92
C GLU A 222 -2.01 -12.58 -24.66
N ASN A 223 -1.61 -13.65 -23.95
CA ASN A 223 -0.89 -14.75 -24.56
C ASN A 223 -1.82 -15.60 -25.44
N TYR A 224 -3.03 -15.88 -24.99
CA TYR A 224 -4.00 -16.66 -25.74
C TYR A 224 -4.42 -16.00 -27.05
N PHE A 225 -4.75 -14.71 -27.01
CA PHE A 225 -5.23 -13.95 -28.18
C PHE A 225 -4.12 -13.34 -29.03
N ASN A 226 -2.88 -13.32 -28.51
CA ASN A 226 -1.72 -12.68 -29.14
C ASN A 226 -1.93 -11.19 -29.46
N PHE A 227 -2.68 -10.46 -28.61
CA PHE A 227 -2.80 -9.00 -28.68
C PHE A 227 -2.92 -8.39 -27.28
N LYS A 228 -2.73 -7.06 -27.21
CA LYS A 228 -2.72 -6.34 -25.95
C LYS A 228 -4.12 -6.08 -25.43
N LEU A 229 -4.30 -6.27 -24.10
CA LEU A 229 -5.56 -6.06 -23.41
C LEU A 229 -5.42 -5.01 -22.31
N LYS A 230 -6.45 -4.17 -22.21
CA LYS A 230 -6.70 -3.37 -21.01
C LYS A 230 -7.51 -4.23 -20.04
N ILE A 231 -7.16 -4.18 -18.76
CA ILE A 231 -7.92 -4.85 -17.72
C ILE A 231 -8.30 -3.85 -16.63
N ILE A 232 -9.55 -3.88 -16.23
CA ILE A 232 -10.11 -3.03 -15.18
C ILE A 232 -10.74 -3.93 -14.11
N GLU A 233 -10.37 -3.76 -12.86
CA GLU A 233 -11.07 -4.36 -11.72
C GLU A 233 -12.15 -3.38 -11.27
N SER A 234 -13.41 -3.70 -11.56
CA SER A 234 -14.57 -2.85 -11.27
C SER A 234 -15.27 -3.19 -9.95
N LYS A 235 -15.01 -4.39 -9.38
CA LYS A 235 -15.43 -4.80 -8.03
C LYS A 235 -14.29 -5.51 -7.32
N CYS A 236 -14.19 -5.33 -6.00
CA CYS A 236 -13.18 -6.00 -5.16
C CYS A 236 -13.65 -6.07 -3.71
N TYR A 237 -13.30 -7.16 -2.98
CA TYR A 237 -13.56 -7.24 -1.53
C TYR A 237 -12.99 -6.05 -0.75
N SER A 238 -11.80 -5.57 -1.12
CA SER A 238 -11.20 -4.37 -0.49
C SER A 238 -11.91 -3.07 -0.84
N MET A 239 -12.82 -3.06 -1.82
CA MET A 239 -13.74 -1.96 -2.10
C MET A 239 -15.06 -2.08 -1.33
N GLY A 240 -15.30 -3.23 -0.70
CA GLY A 240 -16.54 -3.53 0.03
C GLY A 240 -17.53 -4.40 -0.76
N ASP A 241 -17.13 -4.91 -1.92
CA ASP A 241 -17.95 -5.82 -2.72
C ASP A 241 -17.86 -7.27 -2.18
N ASP A 242 -18.78 -8.14 -2.60
CA ASP A 242 -18.85 -9.56 -2.22
C ASP A 242 -18.15 -10.51 -3.20
N GLU A 243 -17.59 -9.95 -4.28
CA GLU A 243 -16.78 -10.64 -5.28
C GLU A 243 -15.83 -9.66 -5.98
N CYS A 244 -14.82 -10.18 -6.67
CA CYS A 244 -14.01 -9.37 -7.60
C CYS A 244 -14.58 -9.52 -9.03
N LEU A 245 -14.60 -8.41 -9.78
CA LEU A 245 -14.97 -8.38 -11.19
C LEU A 245 -13.87 -7.72 -12.01
N PHE A 246 -13.37 -8.46 -12.99
CA PHE A 246 -12.36 -7.99 -13.95
C PHE A 246 -12.98 -7.95 -15.34
N GLU A 247 -12.80 -6.82 -16.02
CA GLU A 247 -13.29 -6.58 -17.38
C GLU A 247 -12.08 -6.39 -18.31
N LEU A 248 -11.98 -7.24 -19.33
CA LEU A 248 -10.90 -7.25 -20.29
C LEU A 248 -11.42 -6.75 -21.63
N THR A 249 -10.79 -5.70 -22.15
CA THR A 249 -11.10 -5.09 -23.44
C THR A 249 -9.84 -4.96 -24.29
N PRO A 250 -9.93 -5.04 -25.62
CA PRO A 250 -8.83 -4.67 -26.49
C PRO A 250 -8.36 -3.22 -26.24
N TYR A 251 -7.09 -2.96 -26.52
CA TYR A 251 -6.55 -1.58 -26.50
C TYR A 251 -7.04 -0.80 -27.67
#